data_caa345a3ec17c4a950511b15af69f8e1
#
_entry.id   caa345a3ec17c4a950511b15af69f8e1
#
_cell.length_a   1.000
_cell.length_b   1.000
_cell.length_c   1.000
_cell.angle_alpha   90.00
_cell.angle_beta   90.00
_cell.angle_gamma   90.00
#
_symmetry.space_group_name_H-M   'P 1'
#
loop_
_entity.id
_entity.type
_entity.pdbx_description
1 polymer ?
#
loop_
_entity_poly.entity_id
_entity_poly.type
_entity_poly.pdbx_seq_one_letter_code
_entity_poly.pdbx_strand_id
1 'polypeptide(L)'
;DYKKLKDNPNISEVQAAVKIIYKDIRDKVIAPLTIRRTRTDLKIHSQYKTDLDEQGIVFPNIKKPNRLYYELSPEMDQLYDKTMRMLSHETEGIKYYRYQAIKYLKPDKKEKYKNADVASRALASMMKVLLVKRIDSSFEAFKSSLNRFCIATNAMINMFENGTIYIAPNLNVTEYIVEGREDELIQKIAEAQLTDPTIEVCTPYDFEPIFLEELRKDYAIVEDLNSQWKLVTEDPKIDEFIVKLDSEFLNKEINPQQKLVVFSESKETTTYITNCLKKQGRTDVLEVNASNRDPLRETIKVNFDANIPRE
;
A
#
# COMPACT_ATOMS: atom_id res chain seq x y z
N ASP A 1 7.75 -28.69 -0.70
CA ASP A 1 7.31 -28.51 0.69
C ASP A 1 6.37 -27.32 0.90
N TYR A 2 6.52 -26.23 0.17
CA TYR A 2 5.59 -25.08 0.26
C TYR A 2 4.13 -25.45 -0.06
N LYS A 3 3.89 -26.32 -1.05
CA LYS A 3 2.53 -26.78 -1.39
C LYS A 3 1.84 -27.54 -0.24
N LYS A 4 2.60 -28.30 0.55
CA LYS A 4 2.08 -29.01 1.72
C LYS A 4 1.73 -28.06 2.88
N LEU A 5 2.42 -26.92 2.99
CA LEU A 5 2.16 -25.91 4.01
C LEU A 5 0.93 -25.07 3.69
N LYS A 6 0.64 -24.85 2.40
CA LYS A 6 -0.49 -24.00 1.95
C LYS A 6 -1.85 -24.57 2.39
N ASP A 7 -1.98 -25.89 2.43
CA ASP A 7 -3.24 -26.58 2.73
C ASP A 7 -3.30 -27.09 4.19
N ASN A 8 -2.32 -26.73 5.04
CA ASN A 8 -2.30 -27.15 6.44
C ASN A 8 -3.17 -26.19 7.29
N PRO A 9 -4.24 -26.70 7.95
CA PRO A 9 -5.11 -25.87 8.77
C PRO A 9 -4.47 -25.43 10.10
N ASN A 10 -3.34 -26.02 10.50
CA ASN A 10 -2.65 -25.68 11.74
C ASN A 10 -1.66 -24.54 11.56
N ILE A 11 -2.11 -23.32 11.88
CA ILE A 11 -1.33 -22.09 11.75
C ILE A 11 0.01 -22.15 12.52
N SER A 12 0.03 -22.77 13.69
CA SER A 12 1.24 -22.88 14.52
C SER A 12 2.31 -23.75 13.86
N GLU A 13 1.91 -24.88 13.25
CA GLU A 13 2.83 -25.74 12.48
C GLU A 13 3.35 -25.04 11.24
N VAL A 14 2.49 -24.32 10.53
CA VAL A 14 2.89 -23.52 9.35
C VAL A 14 3.90 -22.46 9.76
N GLN A 15 3.67 -21.73 10.85
CA GLN A 15 4.60 -20.73 11.35
C GLN A 15 5.96 -21.32 11.76
N ALA A 16 5.96 -22.46 12.41
CA ALA A 16 7.19 -23.15 12.81
C ALA A 16 8.01 -23.59 11.57
N ALA A 17 7.35 -24.23 10.60
CA ALA A 17 7.98 -24.66 9.37
C ALA A 17 8.51 -23.49 8.54
N VAL A 18 7.75 -22.41 8.44
CA VAL A 18 8.18 -21.17 7.77
C VAL A 18 9.42 -20.57 8.43
N LYS A 19 9.49 -20.52 9.76
CA LYS A 19 10.69 -20.05 10.49
C LYS A 19 11.93 -20.89 10.15
N ILE A 20 11.81 -22.20 10.04
CA ILE A 20 12.92 -23.10 9.67
C ILE A 20 13.38 -22.80 8.25
N ILE A 21 12.45 -22.68 7.29
CA ILE A 21 12.77 -22.38 5.89
C ILE A 21 13.47 -21.01 5.76
N TYR A 22 12.94 -19.96 6.42
CA TYR A 22 13.58 -18.65 6.40
C TYR A 22 14.97 -18.65 7.05
N LYS A 23 15.15 -19.41 8.12
CA LYS A 23 16.45 -19.59 8.75
C LYS A 23 17.44 -20.24 7.78
N ASP A 24 17.04 -21.29 7.09
CA ASP A 24 17.89 -21.99 6.10
C ASP A 24 18.26 -21.09 4.93
N ILE A 25 17.30 -20.34 4.38
CA ILE A 25 17.57 -19.35 3.31
C ILE A 25 18.55 -18.29 3.81
N ARG A 26 18.31 -17.73 5.00
CA ARG A 26 19.20 -16.73 5.59
C ARG A 26 20.61 -17.27 5.76
N ASP A 27 20.76 -18.42 6.38
CA ASP A 27 22.06 -18.94 6.82
C ASP A 27 22.86 -19.55 5.64
N LYS A 28 22.18 -20.19 4.67
CA LYS A 28 22.83 -20.89 3.54
C LYS A 28 22.97 -20.05 2.27
N VAL A 29 22.06 -19.08 2.07
CA VAL A 29 22.02 -18.29 0.82
C VAL A 29 22.41 -16.83 1.06
N ILE A 30 21.79 -16.17 2.03
CA ILE A 30 21.95 -14.72 2.23
C ILE A 30 23.24 -14.41 3.00
N ALA A 31 23.47 -15.09 4.13
CA ALA A 31 24.60 -14.79 5.01
C ALA A 31 25.99 -14.91 4.32
N PRO A 32 26.24 -15.88 3.43
CA PRO A 32 27.51 -15.95 2.71
C PRO A 32 27.73 -14.81 1.70
N LEU A 33 26.65 -14.17 1.24
CA LEU A 33 26.69 -13.14 0.19
C LEU A 33 26.56 -11.71 0.74
N THR A 34 26.23 -11.55 2.02
CA THR A 34 25.94 -10.23 2.59
C THR A 34 26.70 -10.00 3.89
N ILE A 35 27.23 -8.81 4.04
CA ILE A 35 27.74 -8.33 5.33
C ILE A 35 26.60 -7.56 6.01
N ARG A 36 25.98 -8.16 7.02
CA ARG A 36 24.95 -7.53 7.84
C ARG A 36 25.55 -7.14 9.18
N ARG A 37 25.40 -5.87 9.55
CA ARG A 37 25.73 -5.37 10.89
C ARG A 37 24.46 -4.80 11.54
N THR A 38 24.07 -5.36 12.64
CA THR A 38 22.95 -4.85 13.46
C THR A 38 23.49 -4.01 14.60
N ARG A 39 22.63 -3.18 15.22
CA ARG A 39 22.96 -2.46 16.45
C ARG A 39 23.41 -3.40 17.58
N THR A 40 22.90 -4.62 17.62
CA THR A 40 23.32 -5.65 18.56
C THR A 40 24.75 -6.10 18.27
N ASP A 41 25.09 -6.32 17.01
CA ASP A 41 26.45 -6.70 16.63
C ASP A 41 27.46 -5.60 16.98
N LEU A 42 27.10 -4.34 16.75
CA LEU A 42 27.91 -3.19 17.12
C LEU A 42 28.15 -3.09 18.64
N LYS A 43 27.17 -3.48 19.47
CA LYS A 43 27.32 -3.49 20.93
C LYS A 43 28.12 -4.67 21.47
N ILE A 44 28.16 -5.80 20.76
CA ILE A 44 28.79 -7.05 21.22
C ILE A 44 30.27 -7.10 20.82
N HIS A 45 30.61 -6.71 19.58
CA HIS A 45 31.98 -6.74 19.10
C HIS A 45 32.81 -5.64 19.78
N SER A 46 33.92 -6.05 20.44
CA SER A 46 34.76 -5.18 21.27
C SER A 46 35.25 -3.93 20.52
N GLN A 47 35.73 -4.11 19.29
CA GLN A 47 36.22 -3.00 18.46
C GLN A 47 35.15 -1.94 18.21
N TYR A 48 33.95 -2.34 17.77
CA TYR A 48 32.87 -1.39 17.52
C TYR A 48 32.32 -0.77 18.81
N LYS A 49 32.32 -1.55 19.90
CA LYS A 49 31.89 -1.03 21.21
C LYS A 49 32.82 0.09 21.68
N THR A 50 34.13 -0.10 21.54
CA THR A 50 35.13 0.96 21.91
C THR A 50 34.88 2.22 21.09
N ASP A 51 34.72 2.10 19.75
CA ASP A 51 34.44 3.24 18.89
C ASP A 51 33.14 3.98 19.27
N LEU A 52 32.09 3.23 19.65
CA LEU A 52 30.82 3.83 20.09
C LEU A 52 30.97 4.57 21.43
N ASP A 53 31.70 3.97 22.37
CA ASP A 53 31.93 4.56 23.71
C ASP A 53 32.81 5.84 23.59
N GLU A 54 33.83 5.82 22.75
CA GLU A 54 34.69 6.98 22.47
C GLU A 54 33.94 8.14 21.80
N GLN A 55 32.98 7.82 20.93
CA GLN A 55 32.14 8.81 20.24
C GLN A 55 30.91 9.22 21.07
N GLY A 56 30.69 8.61 22.24
CA GLY A 56 29.50 8.87 23.05
C GLY A 56 28.17 8.45 22.40
N ILE A 57 28.19 7.52 21.45
CA ILE A 57 27.01 7.09 20.71
C ILE A 57 26.20 6.10 21.52
N VAL A 58 24.97 6.46 21.85
CA VAL A 58 24.03 5.62 22.60
C VAL A 58 22.86 5.21 21.71
N PHE A 59 22.53 3.91 21.72
CA PHE A 59 21.34 3.39 21.04
C PHE A 59 20.16 3.34 22.00
N PRO A 60 18.96 3.77 21.57
CA PRO A 60 17.77 3.70 22.40
C PRO A 60 17.38 2.24 22.72
N ASN A 61 16.80 2.04 23.88
CA ASN A 61 16.23 0.76 24.28
C ASN A 61 14.83 0.61 23.69
N ILE A 62 14.57 -0.55 23.07
CA ILE A 62 13.28 -0.88 22.47
C ILE A 62 12.43 -1.59 23.53
N LYS A 63 11.32 -0.97 23.94
CA LYS A 63 10.31 -1.60 24.78
C LYS A 63 9.42 -2.53 23.97
N LYS A 64 8.65 -3.39 24.63
CA LYS A 64 7.62 -4.20 23.95
C LYS A 64 6.58 -3.29 23.31
N PRO A 65 6.12 -3.60 22.09
CA PRO A 65 5.07 -2.81 21.46
C PRO A 65 3.75 -2.99 22.22
N ASN A 66 3.05 -1.88 22.40
CA ASN A 66 1.68 -1.86 22.89
C ASN A 66 0.72 -1.75 21.70
N ARG A 67 -0.49 -2.30 21.86
CA ARG A 67 -1.56 -2.18 20.88
C ARG A 67 -2.46 -1.03 21.28
N LEU A 68 -2.83 -0.20 20.31
CA LEU A 68 -3.90 0.77 20.42
C LEU A 68 -5.16 0.13 19.83
N TYR A 69 -6.20 -0.02 20.64
CA TYR A 69 -7.49 -0.53 20.22
C TYR A 69 -8.46 0.63 20.03
N TYR A 70 -9.33 0.52 19.06
CA TYR A 70 -10.47 1.39 18.83
C TYR A 70 -11.69 0.53 18.51
N GLU A 71 -12.87 1.05 18.75
CA GLU A 71 -14.13 0.34 18.51
C GLU A 71 -14.86 0.99 17.33
N LEU A 72 -15.52 0.18 16.52
CA LEU A 72 -16.39 0.65 15.45
C LEU A 72 -17.81 0.79 15.97
N SER A 73 -18.57 1.76 15.45
CA SER A 73 -20.01 1.78 15.63
C SER A 73 -20.63 0.54 14.94
N PRO A 74 -21.82 0.07 15.37
CA PRO A 74 -22.45 -1.11 14.74
C PRO A 74 -22.64 -0.96 13.22
N GLU A 75 -22.95 0.23 12.76
CA GLU A 75 -23.13 0.55 11.35
C GLU A 75 -21.80 0.49 10.60
N MET A 76 -20.75 1.03 11.21
CA MET A 76 -19.39 1.00 10.66
C MET A 76 -18.84 -0.43 10.60
N ASP A 77 -19.07 -1.23 11.64
CA ASP A 77 -18.64 -2.63 11.71
C ASP A 77 -19.29 -3.46 10.59
N GLN A 78 -20.60 -3.28 10.35
CA GLN A 78 -21.30 -3.92 9.24
C GLN A 78 -20.73 -3.51 7.87
N LEU A 79 -20.46 -2.21 7.67
CA LEU A 79 -19.85 -1.74 6.43
C LEU A 79 -18.42 -2.28 6.25
N TYR A 80 -17.63 -2.34 7.33
CA TYR A 80 -16.30 -2.90 7.33
C TYR A 80 -16.32 -4.38 6.95
N ASP A 81 -17.16 -5.17 7.59
CA ASP A 81 -17.31 -6.60 7.30
C ASP A 81 -17.79 -6.85 5.86
N LYS A 82 -18.79 -6.08 5.40
CA LYS A 82 -19.23 -6.11 3.99
C LYS A 82 -18.06 -5.83 3.06
N THR A 83 -17.29 -4.79 3.37
CA THR A 83 -16.14 -4.38 2.55
C THR A 83 -15.10 -5.48 2.49
N MET A 84 -14.70 -6.03 3.64
CA MET A 84 -13.73 -7.12 3.71
C MET A 84 -14.19 -8.35 2.92
N ARG A 85 -15.46 -8.69 3.00
CA ARG A 85 -16.06 -9.77 2.21
C ARG A 85 -15.99 -9.46 0.71
N MET A 86 -16.41 -8.27 0.28
CA MET A 86 -16.38 -7.89 -1.14
C MET A 86 -14.95 -7.81 -1.70
N LEU A 87 -13.98 -7.37 -0.92
CA LEU A 87 -12.58 -7.34 -1.35
C LEU A 87 -11.93 -8.72 -1.42
N SER A 88 -12.38 -9.69 -0.62
CA SER A 88 -11.64 -10.94 -0.41
C SER A 88 -12.37 -12.22 -0.80
N HIS A 89 -13.70 -12.24 -0.86
CA HIS A 89 -14.46 -13.47 -1.12
C HIS A 89 -14.30 -13.96 -2.56
N GLU A 90 -14.09 -15.28 -2.71
CA GLU A 90 -13.72 -15.87 -4.01
C GLU A 90 -14.88 -15.91 -5.01
N THR A 91 -16.13 -16.01 -4.58
CA THR A 91 -17.29 -16.09 -5.47
C THR A 91 -18.07 -14.79 -5.55
N GLU A 92 -18.30 -14.11 -4.45
CA GLU A 92 -19.16 -12.92 -4.36
C GLU A 92 -18.39 -11.59 -4.50
N GLY A 93 -17.08 -11.61 -4.21
CA GLY A 93 -16.24 -10.42 -4.18
C GLY A 93 -15.70 -10.01 -5.54
N ILE A 94 -15.00 -8.89 -5.53
CA ILE A 94 -14.29 -8.33 -6.68
C ILE A 94 -13.26 -9.33 -7.20
N LYS A 95 -13.25 -9.56 -8.52
CA LYS A 95 -12.28 -10.43 -9.20
C LYS A 95 -11.08 -9.67 -9.75
N TYR A 96 -11.11 -8.34 -9.66
CA TYR A 96 -10.03 -7.47 -10.15
C TYR A 96 -9.75 -7.62 -11.66
N TYR A 97 -10.80 -7.76 -12.46
CA TYR A 97 -10.70 -7.98 -13.92
C TYR A 97 -9.90 -6.88 -14.62
N ARG A 98 -10.01 -5.64 -14.18
CA ARG A 98 -9.22 -4.53 -14.72
C ARG A 98 -7.71 -4.85 -14.78
N TYR A 99 -7.18 -5.54 -13.79
CA TYR A 99 -5.77 -5.94 -13.73
C TYR A 99 -5.46 -7.24 -14.46
N GLN A 100 -6.48 -7.86 -15.03
CA GLN A 100 -6.38 -9.12 -15.75
C GLN A 100 -6.62 -8.96 -17.26
N ALA A 101 -6.74 -7.73 -17.77
CA ALA A 101 -7.11 -7.46 -19.16
C ALA A 101 -6.27 -8.25 -20.19
N ILE A 102 -4.94 -8.26 -20.00
CA ILE A 102 -4.02 -8.98 -20.91
C ILE A 102 -4.33 -10.48 -20.96
N LYS A 103 -4.80 -11.08 -19.87
CA LYS A 103 -5.22 -12.49 -19.83
C LYS A 103 -6.39 -12.77 -20.77
N TYR A 104 -7.27 -11.80 -20.97
CA TYR A 104 -8.49 -11.92 -21.77
C TYR A 104 -8.33 -11.42 -23.20
N LEU A 105 -7.14 -11.06 -23.64
CA LEU A 105 -6.85 -10.87 -25.06
C LEU A 105 -6.99 -12.18 -25.82
N LYS A 106 -7.45 -12.10 -27.06
CA LYS A 106 -7.48 -13.25 -27.98
C LYS A 106 -6.06 -13.77 -28.25
N PRO A 107 -5.91 -15.06 -28.64
CA PRO A 107 -4.60 -15.71 -28.73
C PRO A 107 -3.59 -14.97 -29.60
N ASP A 108 -3.99 -14.44 -30.73
CA ASP A 108 -3.14 -13.71 -31.70
C ASP A 108 -2.53 -12.43 -31.07
N LYS A 109 -3.26 -11.74 -30.24
CA LYS A 109 -2.78 -10.55 -29.50
C LYS A 109 -2.01 -10.93 -28.23
N LYS A 110 -2.45 -12.00 -27.56
CA LYS A 110 -1.89 -12.45 -26.28
C LYS A 110 -0.45 -13.00 -26.41
N GLU A 111 -0.08 -13.57 -27.55
CA GLU A 111 1.26 -14.13 -27.80
C GLU A 111 2.41 -13.15 -27.54
N LYS A 112 2.18 -11.86 -27.72
CA LYS A 112 3.17 -10.81 -27.45
C LYS A 112 3.51 -10.65 -25.95
N TYR A 113 2.59 -11.05 -25.07
CA TYR A 113 2.72 -10.88 -23.62
C TYR A 113 3.14 -12.19 -22.96
N LYS A 114 4.44 -12.38 -22.77
CA LYS A 114 4.96 -13.56 -22.08
C LYS A 114 4.43 -13.61 -20.63
N ASN A 115 3.96 -14.80 -20.23
CA ASN A 115 3.41 -15.05 -18.90
C ASN A 115 2.18 -14.17 -18.52
N ALA A 116 1.39 -13.73 -19.51
CA ALA A 116 0.22 -12.87 -19.28
C ALA A 116 -0.71 -13.36 -18.17
N ASP A 117 -0.98 -14.67 -18.11
CA ASP A 117 -1.85 -15.25 -17.07
C ASP A 117 -1.24 -15.18 -15.67
N VAL A 118 0.07 -15.37 -15.56
CA VAL A 118 0.78 -15.30 -14.26
C VAL A 118 0.86 -13.85 -13.79
N ALA A 119 1.24 -12.94 -14.69
CA ALA A 119 1.34 -11.50 -14.37
C ALA A 119 -0.02 -10.92 -13.98
N SER A 120 -1.08 -11.24 -14.74
CA SER A 120 -2.44 -10.77 -14.47
C SER A 120 -2.94 -11.23 -13.09
N ARG A 121 -2.75 -12.52 -12.76
CA ARG A 121 -3.13 -13.05 -11.43
C ARG A 121 -2.32 -12.41 -10.30
N ALA A 122 -1.03 -12.19 -10.51
CA ALA A 122 -0.18 -11.54 -9.52
C ALA A 122 -0.63 -10.09 -9.26
N LEU A 123 -0.94 -9.32 -10.31
CA LEU A 123 -1.45 -7.96 -10.19
C LEU A 123 -2.80 -7.90 -9.47
N ALA A 124 -3.75 -8.78 -9.84
CA ALA A 124 -5.04 -8.86 -9.17
C ALA A 124 -4.89 -9.18 -7.67
N SER A 125 -4.04 -10.16 -7.33
CA SER A 125 -3.75 -10.51 -5.94
C SER A 125 -3.08 -9.37 -5.18
N MET A 126 -2.16 -8.66 -5.82
CA MET A 126 -1.48 -7.51 -5.21
C MET A 126 -2.47 -6.37 -4.93
N MET A 127 -3.39 -6.07 -5.84
CA MET A 127 -4.40 -5.03 -5.64
C MET A 127 -5.36 -5.37 -4.52
N LYS A 128 -5.77 -6.64 -4.39
CA LYS A 128 -6.55 -7.13 -3.26
C LYS A 128 -5.83 -6.84 -1.93
N VAL A 129 -4.56 -7.24 -1.82
CA VAL A 129 -3.76 -7.00 -0.61
C VAL A 129 -3.57 -5.52 -0.33
N LEU A 130 -3.36 -4.69 -1.37
CA LEU A 130 -3.22 -3.25 -1.22
C LEU A 130 -4.48 -2.59 -0.66
N LEU A 131 -5.66 -2.92 -1.16
CA LEU A 131 -6.92 -2.35 -0.66
C LEU A 131 -7.19 -2.76 0.79
N VAL A 132 -6.94 -4.04 1.16
CA VAL A 132 -7.03 -4.50 2.55
C VAL A 132 -6.06 -3.73 3.45
N LYS A 133 -4.80 -3.59 3.05
CA LYS A 133 -3.83 -2.78 3.81
C LYS A 133 -4.22 -1.30 3.93
N ARG A 134 -4.90 -0.75 2.93
CA ARG A 134 -5.34 0.64 2.97
C ARG A 134 -6.42 0.87 4.02
N ILE A 135 -7.42 -0.02 4.13
CA ILE A 135 -8.46 0.09 5.15
C ILE A 135 -7.87 -0.10 6.55
N ASP A 136 -6.91 -1.02 6.71
CA ASP A 136 -6.18 -1.21 7.96
C ASP A 136 -5.32 0.02 8.34
N SER A 137 -4.79 0.73 7.35
CA SER A 137 -3.97 1.91 7.60
C SER A 137 -4.81 3.11 8.03
N SER A 138 -5.80 3.49 7.22
CA SER A 138 -6.70 4.63 7.50
C SER A 138 -7.91 4.58 6.57
N PHE A 139 -9.08 4.96 7.09
CA PHE A 139 -10.30 5.04 6.30
C PHE A 139 -10.18 6.07 5.18
N GLU A 140 -9.50 7.18 5.40
CA GLU A 140 -9.29 8.19 4.37
C GLU A 140 -8.39 7.70 3.23
N ALA A 141 -7.31 6.98 3.55
CA ALA A 141 -6.46 6.37 2.54
C ALA A 141 -7.20 5.28 1.75
N PHE A 142 -8.08 4.54 2.43
CA PHE A 142 -8.94 3.55 1.78
C PHE A 142 -9.95 4.20 0.84
N LYS A 143 -10.72 5.21 1.31
CA LYS A 143 -11.68 5.98 0.48
C LYS A 143 -11.01 6.54 -0.77
N SER A 144 -9.85 7.16 -0.62
CA SER A 144 -9.08 7.69 -1.74
C SER A 144 -8.69 6.59 -2.74
N SER A 145 -8.22 5.43 -2.25
CA SER A 145 -7.81 4.31 -3.12
C SER A 145 -9.00 3.63 -3.80
N LEU A 146 -10.11 3.48 -3.09
CA LEU A 146 -11.35 2.91 -3.61
C LEU A 146 -11.95 3.80 -4.70
N ASN A 147 -11.95 5.13 -4.47
CA ASN A 147 -12.41 6.09 -5.46
C ASN A 147 -11.55 6.07 -6.74
N ARG A 148 -10.22 6.04 -6.62
CA ARG A 148 -9.32 5.88 -7.77
C ARG A 148 -9.58 4.56 -8.51
N PHE A 149 -9.83 3.47 -7.78
CA PHE A 149 -10.14 2.19 -8.40
C PHE A 149 -11.48 2.23 -9.15
N CYS A 150 -12.49 2.86 -8.56
CA CYS A 150 -13.80 3.08 -9.20
C CYS A 150 -13.65 3.87 -10.50
N ILE A 151 -13.01 5.04 -10.47
CA ILE A 151 -12.77 5.90 -11.63
C ILE A 151 -12.00 5.13 -12.73
N ALA A 152 -10.93 4.45 -12.37
CA ALA A 152 -10.10 3.72 -13.31
C ALA A 152 -10.81 2.54 -13.97
N THR A 153 -11.69 1.86 -13.22
CA THR A 153 -12.50 0.75 -13.78
C THR A 153 -13.55 1.27 -14.72
N ASN A 154 -14.22 2.39 -14.36
CA ASN A 154 -15.20 3.05 -15.24
C ASN A 154 -14.54 3.57 -16.53
N ALA A 155 -13.37 4.20 -16.42
CA ALA A 155 -12.62 4.66 -17.59
C ALA A 155 -12.30 3.50 -18.56
N MET A 156 -11.97 2.33 -18.04
CA MET A 156 -11.74 1.15 -18.86
C MET A 156 -13.03 0.66 -19.53
N ILE A 157 -14.18 0.67 -18.86
CA ILE A 157 -15.48 0.35 -19.46
C ILE A 157 -15.78 1.33 -20.60
N ASN A 158 -15.58 2.63 -20.38
CA ASN A 158 -15.80 3.65 -21.40
C ASN A 158 -14.90 3.45 -22.63
N MET A 159 -13.64 3.03 -22.46
CA MET A 159 -12.79 2.66 -23.59
C MET A 159 -13.39 1.54 -24.43
N PHE A 160 -13.98 0.52 -23.80
CA PHE A 160 -14.67 -0.56 -24.51
C PHE A 160 -15.94 -0.07 -25.25
N GLU A 161 -16.71 0.82 -24.64
CA GLU A 161 -17.92 1.40 -25.23
C GLU A 161 -17.58 2.34 -26.40
N ASN A 162 -16.49 3.08 -26.32
CA ASN A 162 -15.97 3.94 -27.38
C ASN A 162 -15.24 3.18 -28.49
N GLY A 163 -15.02 1.87 -28.31
CA GLY A 163 -14.42 1.00 -29.31
C GLY A 163 -12.89 1.07 -29.41
N THR A 164 -12.21 1.80 -28.52
CA THR A 164 -10.75 1.93 -28.53
C THR A 164 -10.18 1.68 -27.15
N ILE A 165 -9.33 0.67 -27.02
CA ILE A 165 -8.70 0.28 -25.75
C ILE A 165 -7.19 0.46 -25.88
N TYR A 166 -6.60 1.25 -24.98
CA TYR A 166 -5.16 1.50 -24.93
C TYR A 166 -4.47 0.60 -23.93
N ILE A 167 -3.51 -0.20 -24.41
CA ILE A 167 -2.61 -1.00 -23.56
C ILE A 167 -1.24 -0.31 -23.57
N ALA A 168 -0.92 0.39 -22.50
CA ALA A 168 0.33 1.13 -22.38
C ALA A 168 0.86 1.03 -20.94
N PRO A 169 1.66 -0.01 -20.61
CA PRO A 169 2.10 -0.30 -19.23
C PRO A 169 2.82 0.86 -18.55
N ASN A 170 3.53 1.69 -19.31
CA ASN A 170 4.33 2.80 -18.82
C ASN A 170 3.62 4.17 -18.86
N LEU A 171 2.35 4.23 -19.29
CA LEU A 171 1.55 5.45 -19.35
C LEU A 171 0.34 5.34 -18.41
N ASN A 172 -0.01 6.44 -17.76
CA ASN A 172 -1.24 6.51 -16.96
C ASN A 172 -2.46 6.81 -17.86
N VAL A 173 -2.83 5.84 -18.70
CA VAL A 173 -3.96 5.95 -19.64
C VAL A 173 -5.23 6.47 -18.96
N THR A 174 -5.49 6.01 -17.74
CA THR A 174 -6.69 6.42 -16.98
C THR A 174 -6.73 7.93 -16.73
N GLU A 175 -5.60 8.55 -16.41
CA GLU A 175 -5.52 10.00 -16.17
C GLU A 175 -5.91 10.78 -17.41
N TYR A 176 -5.34 10.44 -18.55
CA TYR A 176 -5.65 11.10 -19.83
C TYR A 176 -7.13 10.99 -20.21
N ILE A 177 -7.72 9.79 -20.06
CA ILE A 177 -9.14 9.58 -20.37
C ILE A 177 -10.06 10.38 -19.42
N VAL A 178 -9.77 10.37 -18.12
CA VAL A 178 -10.58 11.08 -17.11
C VAL A 178 -10.47 12.61 -17.27
N GLU A 179 -9.31 13.10 -17.69
CA GLU A 179 -9.07 14.53 -17.93
C GLU A 179 -9.51 15.01 -19.33
N GLY A 180 -10.01 14.11 -20.19
CA GLY A 180 -10.42 14.45 -21.57
C GLY A 180 -9.24 14.81 -22.48
N ARG A 181 -8.04 14.28 -22.20
CA ARG A 181 -6.79 14.53 -22.92
C ARG A 181 -6.45 13.39 -23.89
N GLU A 182 -7.45 12.88 -24.60
CA GLU A 182 -7.28 11.72 -25.49
C GLU A 182 -6.33 12.00 -26.66
N ASP A 183 -6.35 13.19 -27.23
CA ASP A 183 -5.44 13.58 -28.32
C ASP A 183 -3.97 13.52 -27.90
N GLU A 184 -3.66 13.99 -26.69
CA GLU A 184 -2.31 13.91 -26.11
C GLU A 184 -1.91 12.46 -25.82
N LEU A 185 -2.85 11.66 -25.34
CA LEU A 185 -2.63 10.21 -25.13
C LEU A 185 -2.28 9.50 -26.43
N ILE A 186 -3.03 9.75 -27.51
CA ILE A 186 -2.80 9.16 -28.84
C ILE A 186 -1.39 9.49 -29.33
N GLN A 187 -0.97 10.76 -29.20
CA GLN A 187 0.37 11.18 -29.60
C GLN A 187 1.45 10.44 -28.79
N LYS A 188 1.31 10.38 -27.45
CA LYS A 188 2.27 9.69 -26.58
C LYS A 188 2.32 8.17 -26.84
N ILE A 189 1.19 7.57 -27.16
CA ILE A 189 1.13 6.14 -27.55
C ILE A 189 1.89 5.94 -28.86
N ALA A 190 1.66 6.78 -29.86
CA ALA A 190 2.35 6.67 -31.14
C ALA A 190 3.87 6.83 -31.00
N GLU A 191 4.33 7.76 -30.18
CA GLU A 191 5.76 7.96 -29.88
C GLU A 191 6.35 6.73 -29.15
N ALA A 192 5.65 6.22 -28.14
CA ALA A 192 6.13 5.12 -27.33
C ALA A 192 6.11 3.77 -28.09
N GLN A 193 5.19 3.53 -29.02
CA GLN A 193 5.14 2.35 -29.89
C GLN A 193 6.40 2.18 -30.76
N LEU A 194 7.12 3.25 -31.03
CA LEU A 194 8.38 3.18 -31.78
C LEU A 194 9.48 2.41 -31.04
N THR A 195 9.41 2.37 -29.71
CA THR A 195 10.44 1.77 -28.85
C THR A 195 9.95 0.61 -27.98
N ASP A 196 8.64 0.52 -27.73
CA ASP A 196 8.05 -0.50 -26.86
C ASP A 196 6.94 -1.27 -27.59
N PRO A 197 7.22 -2.51 -28.05
CA PRO A 197 6.25 -3.34 -28.77
C PRO A 197 5.08 -3.84 -27.90
N THR A 198 5.11 -3.62 -26.59
CA THR A 198 4.03 -3.97 -25.67
C THR A 198 2.93 -2.93 -25.62
N ILE A 199 3.14 -1.77 -26.24
CA ILE A 199 2.13 -0.70 -26.33
C ILE A 199 1.24 -0.94 -27.56
N GLU A 200 -0.03 -1.13 -27.31
CA GLU A 200 -1.02 -1.43 -28.35
C GLU A 200 -2.28 -0.60 -28.22
N VAL A 201 -2.90 -0.38 -29.38
CA VAL A 201 -4.28 0.07 -29.50
C VAL A 201 -5.10 -1.13 -29.92
N CYS A 202 -6.07 -1.50 -29.10
CA CYS A 202 -6.95 -2.63 -29.29
C CYS A 202 -8.39 -2.17 -29.52
N THR A 203 -9.20 -3.07 -30.04
CA THR A 203 -10.65 -2.91 -30.12
C THR A 203 -11.35 -3.90 -29.18
N PRO A 204 -12.64 -3.75 -28.87
CA PRO A 204 -13.38 -4.73 -28.09
C PRO A 204 -13.33 -6.15 -28.68
N TYR A 205 -13.18 -6.26 -30.00
CA TYR A 205 -13.08 -7.54 -30.70
C TYR A 205 -11.78 -8.30 -30.45
N ASP A 206 -10.76 -7.62 -29.94
CA ASP A 206 -9.47 -8.24 -29.57
C ASP A 206 -9.53 -8.94 -28.21
N PHE A 207 -10.64 -8.81 -27.48
CA PHE A 207 -10.85 -9.42 -26.17
C PHE A 207 -11.89 -10.54 -26.21
N GLU A 208 -11.80 -11.44 -25.23
CA GLU A 208 -12.84 -12.43 -24.97
C GLU A 208 -14.15 -11.72 -24.54
N PRO A 209 -15.32 -12.07 -25.10
CA PRO A 209 -16.58 -11.36 -24.83
C PRO A 209 -16.96 -11.27 -23.35
N ILE A 210 -16.61 -12.29 -22.57
CA ILE A 210 -16.87 -12.35 -21.12
C ILE A 210 -16.17 -11.23 -20.33
N PHE A 211 -15.07 -10.67 -20.85
CA PHE A 211 -14.24 -9.73 -20.11
C PHE A 211 -15.00 -8.45 -19.72
N LEU A 212 -15.70 -7.83 -20.67
CA LEU A 212 -16.46 -6.60 -20.39
C LEU A 212 -17.63 -6.84 -19.44
N GLU A 213 -18.30 -7.99 -19.54
CA GLU A 213 -19.38 -8.36 -18.63
C GLU A 213 -18.87 -8.47 -17.19
N GLU A 214 -17.78 -9.18 -17.00
CA GLU A 214 -17.18 -9.39 -15.69
C GLU A 214 -16.55 -8.09 -15.13
N LEU A 215 -15.98 -7.25 -15.99
CA LEU A 215 -15.48 -5.93 -15.60
C LEU A 215 -16.60 -5.02 -15.06
N ARG A 216 -17.79 -5.08 -15.68
CA ARG A 216 -18.98 -4.35 -15.21
C ARG A 216 -19.49 -4.89 -13.88
N LYS A 217 -19.40 -6.20 -13.62
CA LYS A 217 -19.74 -6.78 -12.31
C LYS A 217 -18.79 -6.27 -11.22
N ASP A 218 -17.48 -6.28 -11.50
CA ASP A 218 -16.48 -5.69 -10.59
C ASP A 218 -16.79 -4.21 -10.33
N TYR A 219 -17.08 -3.44 -11.38
CA TYR A 219 -17.40 -2.02 -11.26
C TYR A 219 -18.61 -1.77 -10.36
N ALA A 220 -19.69 -2.54 -10.53
CA ALA A 220 -20.89 -2.38 -9.71
C ALA A 220 -20.61 -2.59 -8.21
N ILE A 221 -19.78 -3.57 -7.86
CA ILE A 221 -19.36 -3.80 -6.47
C ILE A 221 -18.52 -2.63 -5.95
N VAL A 222 -17.54 -2.19 -6.74
CA VAL A 222 -16.64 -1.09 -6.36
C VAL A 222 -17.41 0.22 -6.20
N GLU A 223 -18.33 0.51 -7.10
CA GLU A 223 -19.17 1.71 -7.07
C GLU A 223 -20.10 1.74 -5.86
N ASP A 224 -20.74 0.60 -5.53
CA ASP A 224 -21.56 0.45 -4.33
C ASP A 224 -20.73 0.71 -3.06
N LEU A 225 -19.58 0.07 -2.92
CA LEU A 225 -18.68 0.31 -1.80
C LEU A 225 -18.20 1.76 -1.74
N ASN A 226 -17.78 2.33 -2.88
CA ASN A 226 -17.30 3.71 -2.96
C ASN A 226 -18.39 4.72 -2.53
N SER A 227 -19.62 4.48 -2.94
CA SER A 227 -20.77 5.31 -2.56
C SER A 227 -21.06 5.26 -1.05
N GLN A 228 -21.00 4.08 -0.44
CA GLN A 228 -21.20 3.92 0.99
C GLN A 228 -20.04 4.54 1.79
N TRP A 229 -18.79 4.28 1.40
CA TRP A 229 -17.63 4.85 2.08
C TRP A 229 -17.52 6.38 1.95
N LYS A 230 -18.05 6.99 0.90
CA LYS A 230 -18.14 8.46 0.78
C LYS A 230 -19.00 9.10 1.87
N LEU A 231 -19.99 8.39 2.38
CA LEU A 231 -20.87 8.86 3.45
C LEU A 231 -20.27 8.73 4.85
N VAL A 232 -19.20 7.94 4.98
CA VAL A 232 -18.50 7.74 6.25
C VAL A 232 -17.75 9.01 6.64
N THR A 233 -18.13 9.62 7.74
CA THR A 233 -17.47 10.80 8.33
C THR A 233 -16.69 10.47 9.60
N GLU A 234 -17.01 9.34 10.23
CA GLU A 234 -16.34 8.86 11.44
C GLU A 234 -15.00 8.23 11.11
N ASP A 235 -14.01 8.44 11.97
CA ASP A 235 -12.75 7.72 11.95
C ASP A 235 -12.30 7.39 13.38
N PRO A 236 -12.87 6.35 13.99
CA PRO A 236 -12.57 5.96 15.37
C PRO A 236 -11.10 5.72 15.64
N LYS A 237 -10.34 5.35 14.61
CA LYS A 237 -8.89 5.12 14.73
C LYS A 237 -8.12 6.42 14.96
N ILE A 238 -8.44 7.46 14.20
CA ILE A 238 -7.82 8.78 14.39
C ILE A 238 -8.33 9.44 15.66
N ASP A 239 -9.61 9.28 15.99
CA ASP A 239 -10.21 9.85 17.20
C ASP A 239 -9.54 9.27 18.45
N GLU A 240 -9.38 7.94 18.53
CA GLU A 240 -8.68 7.28 19.63
C GLU A 240 -7.20 7.70 19.71
N PHE A 241 -6.53 7.81 18.56
CA PHE A 241 -5.15 8.31 18.51
C PHE A 241 -5.04 9.72 19.09
N ILE A 242 -5.96 10.61 18.74
CA ILE A 242 -5.99 12.00 19.21
C ILE A 242 -6.26 12.06 20.72
N VAL A 243 -7.22 11.29 21.22
CA VAL A 243 -7.51 11.22 22.67
C VAL A 243 -6.30 10.78 23.47
N LYS A 244 -5.55 9.83 22.95
CA LYS A 244 -4.35 9.29 23.61
C LYS A 244 -3.08 10.11 23.37
N LEU A 245 -3.12 11.06 22.46
CA LEU A 245 -1.93 11.83 22.10
C LEU A 245 -1.33 12.57 23.30
N ASP A 246 -2.15 13.31 24.02
CA ASP A 246 -1.69 14.09 25.18
C ASP A 246 -1.69 13.28 26.49
N SER A 247 -2.69 12.40 26.65
CA SER A 247 -2.85 11.61 27.87
C SER A 247 -1.79 10.50 28.02
N GLU A 248 -1.34 9.90 26.91
CA GLU A 248 -0.41 8.78 26.92
C GLU A 248 0.88 9.07 26.14
N PHE A 249 0.79 9.39 24.83
CA PHE A 249 1.97 9.41 23.95
C PHE A 249 2.91 10.57 24.20
N LEU A 250 2.38 11.74 24.54
CA LEU A 250 3.16 12.95 24.87
C LEU A 250 3.17 13.26 26.36
N ASN A 251 2.65 12.36 27.20
CA ASN A 251 2.71 12.53 28.65
C ASN A 251 4.17 12.51 29.13
N LYS A 252 4.58 13.54 29.90
CA LYS A 252 5.98 13.72 30.37
C LYS A 252 6.47 12.59 31.25
N GLU A 253 5.59 11.93 32.00
CA GLU A 253 5.97 10.80 32.87
C GLU A 253 6.32 9.56 32.05
N ILE A 254 5.66 9.37 30.89
CA ILE A 254 5.86 8.24 29.98
C ILE A 254 6.90 8.58 28.92
N ASN A 255 6.82 9.76 28.36
CA ASN A 255 7.67 10.31 27.32
C ASN A 255 8.23 11.68 27.73
N PRO A 256 9.30 11.70 28.54
CA PRO A 256 9.87 12.95 29.10
C PRO A 256 10.25 13.98 28.02
N GLN A 257 10.53 13.51 26.81
CA GLN A 257 10.93 14.37 25.71
C GLN A 257 9.74 14.88 24.89
N GLN A 258 8.55 14.35 25.12
CA GLN A 258 7.33 14.67 24.37
C GLN A 258 7.52 14.60 22.86
N LYS A 259 8.27 13.60 22.39
CA LYS A 259 8.55 13.38 20.96
C LYS A 259 7.89 12.09 20.49
N LEU A 260 7.13 12.19 19.41
CA LEU A 260 6.43 11.08 18.80
C LEU A 260 6.75 11.01 17.31
N VAL A 261 7.03 9.83 16.81
CA VAL A 261 7.18 9.56 15.38
C VAL A 261 6.10 8.56 14.95
N VAL A 262 5.28 8.98 14.02
CA VAL A 262 4.21 8.15 13.44
C VAL A 262 4.63 7.69 12.06
N PHE A 263 4.67 6.37 11.84
CA PHE A 263 4.97 5.79 10.54
C PHE A 263 3.71 5.28 9.86
N SER A 264 3.62 5.49 8.57
CA SER A 264 2.60 4.89 7.70
C SER A 264 3.20 4.47 6.36
N GLU A 265 2.65 3.42 5.76
CA GLU A 265 2.99 3.02 4.38
C GLU A 265 2.33 3.96 3.34
N SER A 266 1.38 4.80 3.76
CA SER A 266 0.57 5.66 2.89
C SER A 266 0.83 7.14 3.14
N LYS A 267 1.19 7.86 2.07
CA LYS A 267 1.28 9.33 2.11
C LYS A 267 -0.08 9.96 2.47
N GLU A 268 -1.16 9.41 1.94
CA GLU A 268 -2.53 9.89 2.24
C GLU A 268 -2.82 9.81 3.74
N THR A 269 -2.39 8.74 4.42
CA THR A 269 -2.55 8.60 5.88
C THR A 269 -1.73 9.65 6.63
N THR A 270 -0.47 9.88 6.26
CA THR A 270 0.36 10.88 6.94
C THR A 270 -0.19 12.29 6.75
N THR A 271 -0.61 12.64 5.54
CA THR A 271 -1.25 13.92 5.25
C THR A 271 -2.57 14.08 6.01
N TYR A 272 -3.39 13.04 6.08
CA TYR A 272 -4.65 13.04 6.82
C TYR A 272 -4.43 13.29 8.32
N ILE A 273 -3.56 12.51 8.96
CA ILE A 273 -3.20 12.69 10.38
C ILE A 273 -2.70 14.12 10.63
N THR A 274 -1.78 14.61 9.79
CA THR A 274 -1.24 15.97 9.89
C THR A 274 -2.34 17.01 9.84
N ASN A 275 -3.28 16.87 8.92
CA ASN A 275 -4.41 17.81 8.78
C ASN A 275 -5.35 17.75 9.99
N CYS A 276 -5.63 16.56 10.53
CA CYS A 276 -6.45 16.40 11.75
C CYS A 276 -5.79 17.10 12.95
N LEU A 277 -4.48 16.92 13.15
CA LEU A 277 -3.73 17.56 14.24
C LEU A 277 -3.68 19.07 14.08
N LYS A 278 -3.44 19.59 12.87
CA LYS A 278 -3.46 21.03 12.58
C LYS A 278 -4.83 21.66 12.81
N LYS A 279 -5.92 20.98 12.45
CA LYS A 279 -7.29 21.45 12.75
C LYS A 279 -7.56 21.60 14.24
N GLN A 280 -6.86 20.85 15.08
CA GLN A 280 -6.90 20.97 16.55
C GLN A 280 -5.94 22.04 17.10
N GLY A 281 -5.33 22.85 16.25
CA GLY A 281 -4.45 23.93 16.64
C GLY A 281 -2.99 23.51 16.90
N ARG A 282 -2.59 22.26 16.59
CA ARG A 282 -1.21 21.85 16.74
C ARG A 282 -0.35 22.42 15.62
N THR A 283 0.73 23.11 16.00
CA THR A 283 1.71 23.70 15.07
C THR A 283 3.06 22.94 15.06
N ASP A 284 3.24 22.02 15.99
CA ASP A 284 4.44 21.23 16.27
C ASP A 284 4.46 19.89 15.46
N VAL A 285 3.75 19.82 14.35
CA VAL A 285 3.61 18.63 13.50
C VAL A 285 4.42 18.78 12.23
N LEU A 286 5.36 17.85 12.02
CA LEU A 286 6.17 17.76 10.80
C LEU A 286 5.73 16.58 9.94
N GLU A 287 5.16 16.85 8.77
CA GLU A 287 4.88 15.81 7.78
C GLU A 287 6.13 15.52 6.94
N VAL A 288 6.56 14.25 6.92
CA VAL A 288 7.70 13.79 6.13
C VAL A 288 7.26 12.70 5.15
N ASN A 289 7.61 12.87 3.90
CA ASN A 289 7.35 11.90 2.83
C ASN A 289 8.52 11.85 1.82
N ALA A 290 8.43 11.02 0.80
CA ALA A 290 9.51 10.84 -0.17
C ALA A 290 9.91 12.12 -0.91
N SER A 291 8.98 13.06 -1.11
CA SER A 291 9.24 14.29 -1.87
C SER A 291 9.87 15.42 -1.04
N ASN A 292 9.73 15.41 0.29
CA ASN A 292 10.22 16.48 1.17
C ASN A 292 11.24 16.00 2.23
N ARG A 293 11.59 14.72 2.24
CA ARG A 293 12.51 14.13 3.22
C ARG A 293 13.88 14.79 3.22
N ASP A 294 14.44 15.06 2.05
CA ASP A 294 15.81 15.55 1.94
C ASP A 294 15.95 17.01 2.43
N PRO A 295 15.08 17.96 2.06
CA PRO A 295 15.07 19.29 2.67
C PRO A 295 14.85 19.31 4.18
N LEU A 296 14.07 18.35 4.71
CA LEU A 296 13.76 18.27 6.14
C LEU A 296 14.79 17.49 6.97
N ARG A 297 15.82 16.95 6.35
CA ARG A 297 16.78 16.06 6.99
C ARG A 297 17.44 16.66 8.24
N GLU A 298 17.90 17.91 8.16
CA GLU A 298 18.53 18.58 9.30
C GLU A 298 17.51 18.88 10.42
N THR A 299 16.31 19.29 10.07
CA THR A 299 15.21 19.50 11.04
C THR A 299 14.89 18.21 11.78
N ILE A 300 14.80 17.08 11.06
CA ILE A 300 14.55 15.77 11.67
C ILE A 300 15.71 15.40 12.60
N LYS A 301 16.94 15.57 12.14
CA LYS A 301 18.14 15.24 12.90
C LYS A 301 18.22 16.02 14.21
N VAL A 302 18.10 17.35 14.15
CA VAL A 302 18.14 18.21 15.34
C VAL A 302 17.03 17.86 16.33
N ASN A 303 15.85 17.50 15.85
CA ASN A 303 14.72 17.20 16.74
C ASN A 303 14.70 15.77 17.30
N PHE A 304 15.22 14.79 16.58
CA PHE A 304 15.03 13.37 16.91
C PHE A 304 16.32 12.56 17.10
N ASP A 305 17.50 13.10 16.77
CA ASP A 305 18.75 12.41 17.07
C ASP A 305 19.10 12.58 18.56
N ALA A 306 19.21 11.44 19.25
CA ALA A 306 19.53 11.40 20.67
C ALA A 306 20.99 11.83 20.98
N ASN A 307 21.85 11.83 19.96
CA ASN A 307 23.28 12.14 20.11
C ASN A 307 23.61 13.60 19.78
N ILE A 308 22.64 14.41 19.38
CA ILE A 308 22.84 15.85 19.21
C ILE A 308 22.59 16.55 20.53
N PRO A 309 23.59 17.33 21.07
CA PRO A 309 23.39 18.13 22.26
C PRO A 309 22.20 19.09 22.05
N ARG A 310 21.34 19.18 23.04
CA ARG A 310 20.24 20.16 23.08
C ARG A 310 20.72 21.36 23.88
N GLU A 311 20.68 22.51 23.25
CA GLU A 311 20.88 23.79 23.94
C GLU A 311 19.73 24.10 24.89
#